data_f53d57d0e5239164bdad8945d3281dc0
#
_entry.id   f53d57d0e5239164bdad8945d3281dc0
#
_cell.length_a   1.000
_cell.length_b   1.000
_cell.length_c   1.000
_cell.angle_alpha   90.00
_cell.angle_beta   90.00
_cell.angle_gamma   90.00
#
_symmetry.space_group_name_H-M   'P 1'
#
loop_
_entity.id
_entity.type
_entity.pdbx_description
1 polymer ?
#
loop_
_entity_poly.entity_id
_entity_poly.type
_entity_poly.pdbx_seq_one_letter_code
_entity_poly.pdbx_strand_id
1 'polypeptide(L)'
;MNLTLSVPLNLNEKYVIAVSGGVDSMVLLDYLYQLNHQLIVVHFNHLARKEAILDKELLEKYTTLRKIPFYYFELNISKSDFQNQARLLRKKHLEQVAFENQCQNILTAHHLDDLAETILMKLNRGSSLLGYSGMQPFYTKHGYHYIKPLLYIDKETLLAYAKENDLPFLEDGSNFKDDYLRNRMRHHVIPALKKENDFLKHIITFHTQMLDAHHLIRKESLLFLTTYHHQIDLMAYKKLDKAIQTDVLLYLFELNDILPNFELISSIHQALVQNQKPNLFFDLKNDFVLIKNYQVAFIEKRKSLHENLVLPQVIVSDNLKVFKEDYVEICYNKLDYPLSVRHRKDGDILNFPFGRKKLKDFLIDKKVPLQKRDDLWLVVDSNDQIIWIPNLYLNQVLGTKNKIYLSLWEDPHAQ
;
A
#
# COMPACT_ATOMS: atom_id res chain seq x y z
N MET A 1 -34.02 -1.55 -24.49
CA MET A 1 -33.91 -0.95 -23.17
C MET A 1 -32.63 -0.12 -23.02
N ASN A 2 -32.68 1.07 -22.41
CA ASN A 2 -31.48 1.92 -22.26
C ASN A 2 -31.00 1.86 -20.80
N LEU A 3 -29.72 1.53 -20.59
CA LEU A 3 -29.12 1.42 -19.26
C LEU A 3 -28.37 2.72 -18.92
N THR A 4 -28.57 3.24 -17.70
CA THR A 4 -27.82 4.40 -17.21
C THR A 4 -26.56 3.94 -16.51
N LEU A 5 -25.41 4.11 -17.16
CA LEU A 5 -24.11 3.70 -16.61
C LEU A 5 -23.70 4.61 -15.42
N SER A 6 -23.06 4.03 -14.41
CA SER A 6 -22.55 4.75 -13.23
C SER A 6 -21.39 5.71 -13.54
N VAL A 7 -20.69 5.47 -14.66
CA VAL A 7 -19.57 6.27 -15.15
C VAL A 7 -19.72 6.42 -16.67
N PRO A 8 -19.61 7.63 -17.24
CA PRO A 8 -19.60 7.80 -18.69
C PRO A 8 -18.34 7.16 -19.28
N LEU A 9 -18.49 6.46 -20.40
CA LEU A 9 -17.39 5.81 -21.12
C LEU A 9 -17.11 6.55 -22.43
N ASN A 10 -15.84 6.70 -22.78
CA ASN A 10 -15.40 7.38 -23.99
C ASN A 10 -15.32 6.38 -25.16
N LEU A 11 -15.99 6.67 -26.28
CA LEU A 11 -16.00 5.82 -27.48
C LEU A 11 -14.62 5.68 -28.16
N ASN A 12 -13.72 6.64 -27.93
CA ASN A 12 -12.38 6.64 -28.51
C ASN A 12 -11.37 5.80 -27.71
N GLU A 13 -11.79 5.24 -26.58
CA GLU A 13 -10.94 4.45 -25.71
C GLU A 13 -11.23 2.95 -25.84
N LYS A 14 -10.20 2.13 -25.59
CA LYS A 14 -10.33 0.68 -25.47
C LYS A 14 -10.68 0.29 -24.04
N TYR A 15 -11.41 -0.82 -23.91
CA TYR A 15 -11.83 -1.36 -22.62
C TYR A 15 -11.57 -2.87 -22.55
N VAL A 16 -10.80 -3.30 -21.56
CA VAL A 16 -10.67 -4.71 -21.19
C VAL A 16 -11.82 -5.05 -20.25
N ILE A 17 -12.64 -6.02 -20.65
CA ILE A 17 -13.82 -6.42 -19.88
C ILE A 17 -13.69 -7.85 -19.37
N ALA A 18 -13.85 -8.05 -18.06
CA ALA A 18 -13.92 -9.37 -17.44
C ALA A 18 -15.32 -9.97 -17.62
N VAL A 19 -15.43 -11.07 -18.38
CA VAL A 19 -16.70 -11.72 -18.69
C VAL A 19 -16.69 -13.16 -18.17
N SER A 20 -17.64 -13.49 -17.29
CA SER A 20 -17.77 -14.83 -16.70
C SER A 20 -18.70 -15.77 -17.49
N GLY A 21 -19.49 -15.27 -18.43
CA GLY A 21 -20.55 -16.00 -19.08
C GLY A 21 -21.92 -15.86 -18.38
N GLY A 22 -21.95 -15.37 -17.15
CA GLY A 22 -23.19 -15.07 -16.42
C GLY A 22 -23.88 -13.78 -16.92
N VAL A 23 -25.20 -13.67 -16.60
CA VAL A 23 -26.07 -12.61 -17.16
C VAL A 23 -25.48 -11.21 -17.01
N ASP A 24 -24.94 -10.81 -15.85
CA ASP A 24 -24.44 -9.45 -15.60
C ASP A 24 -23.30 -9.08 -16.53
N SER A 25 -22.34 -10.00 -16.70
CA SER A 25 -21.19 -9.79 -17.56
C SER A 25 -21.52 -9.83 -19.04
N MET A 26 -22.50 -10.67 -19.41
CA MET A 26 -23.02 -10.73 -20.80
C MET A 26 -23.80 -9.48 -21.15
N VAL A 27 -24.64 -8.95 -20.24
CA VAL A 27 -25.37 -7.69 -20.43
C VAL A 27 -24.38 -6.52 -20.59
N LEU A 28 -23.34 -6.43 -19.75
CA LEU A 28 -22.35 -5.39 -19.90
C LEU A 28 -21.64 -5.46 -21.24
N LEU A 29 -21.23 -6.65 -21.67
CA LEU A 29 -20.56 -6.90 -22.94
C LEU A 29 -21.45 -6.51 -24.11
N ASP A 30 -22.70 -6.99 -24.15
CA ASP A 30 -23.63 -6.73 -25.22
C ASP A 30 -24.02 -5.25 -25.30
N TYR A 31 -24.36 -4.64 -24.17
CA TYR A 31 -24.74 -3.22 -24.11
C TYR A 31 -23.66 -2.30 -24.65
N LEU A 32 -22.39 -2.51 -24.22
CA LEU A 32 -21.26 -1.70 -24.68
C LEU A 32 -20.91 -1.99 -26.16
N TYR A 33 -21.09 -3.22 -26.62
CA TYR A 33 -20.92 -3.56 -28.05
C TYR A 33 -21.95 -2.83 -28.92
N GLN A 34 -23.22 -2.80 -28.51
CA GLN A 34 -24.27 -2.07 -29.24
C GLN A 34 -24.02 -0.55 -29.27
N LEU A 35 -23.35 0.00 -28.26
CA LEU A 35 -22.91 1.39 -28.23
C LEU A 35 -21.61 1.66 -29.01
N ASN A 36 -21.08 0.66 -29.73
CA ASN A 36 -19.84 0.73 -30.52
C ASN A 36 -18.57 1.03 -29.74
N HIS A 37 -18.49 0.62 -28.45
CA HIS A 37 -17.23 0.70 -27.72
C HIS A 37 -16.19 -0.32 -28.19
N GLN A 38 -14.90 0.04 -28.11
CA GLN A 38 -13.79 -0.85 -28.45
C GLN A 38 -13.51 -1.80 -27.27
N LEU A 39 -13.94 -3.05 -27.38
CA LEU A 39 -13.91 -4.04 -26.31
C LEU A 39 -12.86 -5.12 -26.53
N ILE A 40 -12.25 -5.59 -25.43
CA ILE A 40 -11.36 -6.73 -25.37
C ILE A 40 -11.88 -7.62 -24.24
N VAL A 41 -12.30 -8.84 -24.56
CA VAL A 41 -12.93 -9.76 -23.60
C VAL A 41 -11.88 -10.65 -22.95
N VAL A 42 -11.94 -10.76 -21.63
CA VAL A 42 -11.13 -11.69 -20.84
C VAL A 42 -12.04 -12.61 -20.04
N HIS A 43 -11.86 -13.91 -20.21
CA HIS A 43 -12.56 -14.94 -19.45
C HIS A 43 -11.60 -15.74 -18.57
N PHE A 44 -12.04 -16.08 -17.35
CA PHE A 44 -11.28 -16.85 -16.38
C PHE A 44 -12.01 -18.15 -16.04
N ASN A 45 -11.35 -19.27 -16.30
CA ASN A 45 -11.79 -20.58 -15.86
C ASN A 45 -11.07 -20.96 -14.56
N HIS A 46 -11.83 -21.17 -13.50
CA HIS A 46 -11.32 -21.57 -12.18
C HIS A 46 -11.07 -23.06 -12.06
N LEU A 47 -11.31 -23.87 -13.13
CA LEU A 47 -11.22 -25.34 -13.15
C LEU A 47 -12.06 -26.02 -12.04
N ALA A 48 -13.01 -25.29 -11.47
CA ALA A 48 -13.82 -25.78 -10.36
C ALA A 48 -15.02 -26.63 -10.81
N ARG A 49 -15.36 -26.60 -12.10
CA ARG A 49 -16.56 -27.23 -12.67
C ARG A 49 -16.31 -27.77 -14.07
N LYS A 50 -16.99 -28.90 -14.38
CA LYS A 50 -16.97 -29.46 -15.74
C LYS A 50 -17.69 -28.56 -16.75
N GLU A 51 -18.71 -27.80 -16.30
CA GLU A 51 -19.53 -26.89 -17.10
C GLU A 51 -18.77 -25.61 -17.53
N ALA A 52 -17.62 -25.30 -16.94
CA ALA A 52 -16.79 -24.16 -17.34
C ALA A 52 -16.31 -24.17 -18.81
N ILE A 53 -16.39 -25.33 -19.47
CA ILE A 53 -16.15 -25.47 -20.90
C ILE A 53 -17.26 -24.78 -21.70
N LEU A 54 -18.51 -24.88 -21.24
CA LEU A 54 -19.67 -24.26 -21.89
C LEU A 54 -19.60 -22.72 -21.83
N ASP A 55 -19.09 -22.16 -20.70
CA ASP A 55 -18.84 -20.72 -20.58
C ASP A 55 -17.85 -20.23 -21.66
N LYS A 56 -16.76 -20.98 -21.86
CA LYS A 56 -15.76 -20.67 -22.88
C LYS A 56 -16.36 -20.74 -24.29
N GLU A 57 -17.05 -21.82 -24.63
CA GLU A 57 -17.67 -22.02 -25.96
C GLU A 57 -18.70 -20.91 -26.27
N LEU A 58 -19.52 -20.54 -25.29
CA LEU A 58 -20.46 -19.43 -25.41
C LEU A 58 -19.75 -18.13 -25.77
N LEU A 59 -18.70 -17.79 -25.01
CA LEU A 59 -17.95 -16.54 -25.18
C LEU A 59 -17.14 -16.53 -26.47
N GLU A 60 -16.49 -17.63 -26.85
CA GLU A 60 -15.78 -17.76 -28.14
C GLU A 60 -16.71 -17.54 -29.30
N LYS A 61 -17.90 -18.18 -29.30
CA LYS A 61 -18.90 -17.98 -30.32
C LYS A 61 -19.41 -16.54 -30.39
N TYR A 62 -19.72 -15.95 -29.22
CA TYR A 62 -20.25 -14.59 -29.12
C TYR A 62 -19.24 -13.55 -29.61
N THR A 63 -17.97 -13.66 -29.20
CA THR A 63 -16.90 -12.72 -29.55
C THR A 63 -16.45 -12.87 -31.02
N THR A 64 -16.34 -14.11 -31.52
CA THR A 64 -15.97 -14.39 -32.93
C THR A 64 -16.98 -13.78 -33.91
N LEU A 65 -18.29 -13.94 -33.67
CA LEU A 65 -19.34 -13.36 -34.50
C LEU A 65 -19.29 -11.83 -34.55
N ARG A 66 -18.80 -11.20 -33.50
CA ARG A 66 -18.69 -9.74 -33.34
C ARG A 66 -17.30 -9.17 -33.59
N LYS A 67 -16.33 -10.03 -33.92
CA LYS A 67 -14.92 -9.69 -34.13
C LYS A 67 -14.29 -8.97 -32.93
N ILE A 68 -14.67 -9.38 -31.72
CA ILE A 68 -14.12 -8.86 -30.45
C ILE A 68 -12.90 -9.71 -30.05
N PRO A 69 -11.71 -9.12 -29.76
CA PRO A 69 -10.58 -9.85 -29.21
C PRO A 69 -10.96 -10.60 -27.92
N PHE A 70 -10.58 -11.89 -27.84
CA PHE A 70 -10.92 -12.77 -26.73
C PHE A 70 -9.68 -13.43 -26.14
N TYR A 71 -9.52 -13.31 -24.82
CA TYR A 71 -8.44 -13.93 -24.03
C TYR A 71 -9.04 -14.89 -23.02
N TYR A 72 -8.46 -16.07 -22.92
CA TYR A 72 -8.89 -17.11 -22.00
C TYR A 72 -7.75 -17.54 -21.09
N PHE A 73 -8.00 -17.58 -19.76
CA PHE A 73 -7.02 -18.00 -18.75
C PHE A 73 -7.59 -19.09 -17.85
N GLU A 74 -6.84 -20.13 -17.65
CA GLU A 74 -7.08 -21.15 -16.63
C GLU A 74 -6.37 -20.77 -15.34
N LEU A 75 -7.13 -20.65 -14.25
CA LEU A 75 -6.59 -20.28 -12.96
C LEU A 75 -6.39 -21.53 -12.09
N ASN A 76 -5.12 -22.00 -12.02
CA ASN A 76 -4.74 -23.10 -11.16
C ASN A 76 -4.51 -22.60 -9.73
N ILE A 77 -5.50 -22.78 -8.84
CA ILE A 77 -5.50 -22.18 -7.51
C ILE A 77 -5.53 -23.26 -6.46
N SER A 78 -4.64 -23.18 -5.46
CA SER A 78 -4.66 -24.07 -4.30
C SER A 78 -5.90 -23.86 -3.44
N LYS A 79 -6.37 -24.91 -2.74
CA LYS A 79 -7.59 -24.84 -1.91
C LYS A 79 -7.48 -23.87 -0.72
N SER A 80 -6.27 -23.54 -0.27
CA SER A 80 -6.05 -22.57 0.80
C SER A 80 -6.18 -21.14 0.25
N ASP A 81 -7.05 -20.34 0.86
CA ASP A 81 -7.31 -18.92 0.50
C ASP A 81 -7.70 -18.69 -0.99
N PHE A 82 -8.51 -19.62 -1.51
CA PHE A 82 -8.93 -19.66 -2.92
C PHE A 82 -9.46 -18.31 -3.43
N GLN A 83 -10.33 -17.63 -2.67
CA GLN A 83 -10.96 -16.39 -3.12
C GLN A 83 -9.97 -15.23 -3.29
N ASN A 84 -9.02 -15.06 -2.37
CA ASN A 84 -8.00 -14.03 -2.46
C ASN A 84 -7.02 -14.30 -3.59
N GLN A 85 -6.55 -15.54 -3.72
CA GLN A 85 -5.65 -15.94 -4.80
C GLN A 85 -6.32 -15.76 -6.17
N ALA A 86 -7.59 -16.19 -6.32
CA ALA A 86 -8.37 -15.98 -7.54
C ALA A 86 -8.49 -14.51 -7.90
N ARG A 87 -8.76 -13.66 -6.90
CA ARG A 87 -8.88 -12.21 -7.11
C ARG A 87 -7.55 -11.59 -7.58
N LEU A 88 -6.43 -11.98 -6.94
CA LEU A 88 -5.10 -11.47 -7.29
C LEU A 88 -4.68 -11.90 -8.70
N LEU A 89 -4.87 -13.18 -9.05
CA LEU A 89 -4.53 -13.72 -10.37
C LEU A 89 -5.39 -13.09 -11.47
N ARG A 90 -6.71 -12.97 -11.25
CA ARG A 90 -7.60 -12.26 -12.20
C ARG A 90 -7.14 -10.84 -12.44
N LYS A 91 -6.81 -10.11 -11.36
CA LYS A 91 -6.30 -8.75 -11.47
C LYS A 91 -5.02 -8.69 -12.31
N LYS A 92 -4.04 -9.56 -12.01
CA LYS A 92 -2.77 -9.65 -12.73
C LYS A 92 -2.97 -9.89 -14.24
N HIS A 93 -3.82 -10.85 -14.60
CA HIS A 93 -4.07 -11.15 -16.01
C HIS A 93 -4.86 -10.04 -16.73
N LEU A 94 -5.80 -9.37 -16.05
CA LEU A 94 -6.48 -8.21 -16.63
C LEU A 94 -5.51 -7.07 -16.89
N GLU A 95 -4.61 -6.76 -15.97
CA GLU A 95 -3.55 -5.75 -16.14
C GLU A 95 -2.57 -6.16 -17.25
N GLN A 96 -2.23 -7.44 -17.38
CA GLN A 96 -1.39 -7.96 -18.45
C GLN A 96 -2.05 -7.77 -19.83
N VAL A 97 -3.31 -8.19 -20.01
CA VAL A 97 -4.05 -8.02 -21.27
C VAL A 97 -4.23 -6.54 -21.60
N ALA A 98 -4.48 -5.70 -20.60
CA ALA A 98 -4.59 -4.25 -20.78
C ALA A 98 -3.26 -3.66 -21.25
N PHE A 99 -2.14 -4.07 -20.70
CA PHE A 99 -0.80 -3.65 -21.14
C PHE A 99 -0.51 -4.07 -22.59
N GLU A 100 -0.72 -5.36 -22.91
CA GLU A 100 -0.48 -5.92 -24.25
C GLU A 100 -1.30 -5.21 -25.34
N ASN A 101 -2.48 -4.70 -24.99
CA ASN A 101 -3.38 -4.00 -25.92
C ASN A 101 -3.30 -2.45 -25.82
N GLN A 102 -2.33 -1.91 -25.07
CA GLN A 102 -2.18 -0.47 -24.84
C GLN A 102 -3.49 0.18 -24.33
N CYS A 103 -4.11 -0.48 -23.36
CA CYS A 103 -5.37 -0.10 -22.73
C CYS A 103 -5.16 0.15 -21.24
N GLN A 104 -5.75 1.20 -20.68
CA GLN A 104 -5.70 1.48 -19.26
C GLN A 104 -7.02 1.16 -18.54
N ASN A 105 -8.11 0.92 -19.28
CA ASN A 105 -9.45 0.80 -18.73
C ASN A 105 -9.86 -0.67 -18.55
N ILE A 106 -10.19 -1.07 -17.35
CA ILE A 106 -10.62 -2.42 -16.97
C ILE A 106 -12.04 -2.36 -16.42
N LEU A 107 -12.97 -3.07 -17.09
CA LEU A 107 -14.37 -3.10 -16.72
C LEU A 107 -14.74 -4.39 -15.98
N THR A 108 -15.63 -4.27 -15.01
CA THR A 108 -16.26 -5.41 -14.32
C THR A 108 -17.76 -5.20 -14.15
N ALA A 109 -18.54 -6.25 -14.26
CA ALA A 109 -20.00 -6.21 -14.25
C ALA A 109 -20.64 -6.26 -12.86
N HIS A 110 -20.00 -5.61 -11.85
CA HIS A 110 -20.61 -5.46 -10.54
C HIS A 110 -21.84 -4.54 -10.63
N HIS A 111 -22.91 -4.92 -9.96
CA HIS A 111 -24.18 -4.25 -10.00
C HIS A 111 -24.67 -3.83 -8.59
N LEU A 112 -25.86 -3.22 -8.50
CA LEU A 112 -26.35 -2.59 -7.28
C LEU A 112 -26.57 -3.59 -6.12
N ASP A 113 -27.02 -4.80 -6.43
CA ASP A 113 -27.17 -5.82 -5.39
C ASP A 113 -25.80 -6.24 -4.82
N ASP A 114 -24.75 -6.34 -5.65
CA ASP A 114 -23.37 -6.57 -5.18
C ASP A 114 -22.87 -5.44 -4.29
N LEU A 115 -23.22 -4.19 -4.60
CA LEU A 115 -22.92 -3.04 -3.77
C LEU A 115 -23.58 -3.15 -2.40
N ALA A 116 -24.88 -3.50 -2.37
CA ALA A 116 -25.63 -3.71 -1.13
C ALA A 116 -25.02 -4.84 -0.28
N GLU A 117 -24.70 -5.99 -0.91
CA GLU A 117 -23.99 -7.10 -0.25
C GLU A 117 -22.68 -6.61 0.40
N THR A 118 -21.89 -5.86 -0.35
CA THR A 118 -20.57 -5.38 0.11
C THR A 118 -20.70 -4.41 1.27
N ILE A 119 -21.65 -3.48 1.23
CA ILE A 119 -21.92 -2.52 2.32
C ILE A 119 -22.33 -3.27 3.58
N LEU A 120 -23.31 -4.17 3.49
CA LEU A 120 -23.78 -4.96 4.64
C LEU A 120 -22.67 -5.82 5.24
N MET A 121 -21.85 -6.46 4.41
CA MET A 121 -20.69 -7.23 4.88
C MET A 121 -19.64 -6.36 5.58
N LYS A 122 -19.44 -5.12 5.13
CA LYS A 122 -18.51 -4.16 5.76
C LYS A 122 -19.05 -3.62 7.08
N LEU A 123 -20.34 -3.37 7.15
CA LEU A 123 -21.02 -3.01 8.41
C LEU A 123 -20.88 -4.12 9.45
N ASN A 124 -21.07 -5.38 9.05
CA ASN A 124 -20.96 -6.53 9.94
C ASN A 124 -19.54 -6.77 10.49
N ARG A 125 -18.49 -6.45 9.69
CA ARG A 125 -17.08 -6.69 10.09
C ARG A 125 -16.40 -5.50 10.74
N GLY A 126 -16.94 -4.30 10.60
CA GLY A 126 -16.22 -3.06 10.79
C GLY A 126 -15.36 -2.69 9.60
N SER A 127 -15.24 -1.40 9.29
CA SER A 127 -14.45 -0.91 8.16
C SER A 127 -14.04 0.56 8.34
N SER A 128 -13.19 1.09 7.45
CA SER A 128 -12.97 2.52 7.28
C SER A 128 -14.16 3.18 6.59
N LEU A 129 -14.21 4.52 6.59
CA LEU A 129 -15.25 5.27 5.90
C LEU A 129 -15.39 4.88 4.42
N LEU A 130 -14.25 4.82 3.70
CA LEU A 130 -14.22 4.32 2.32
C LEU A 130 -14.71 2.88 2.20
N GLY A 131 -14.34 2.02 3.16
CA GLY A 131 -14.81 0.63 3.16
C GLY A 131 -16.32 0.52 3.38
N TYR A 132 -16.92 1.36 4.22
CA TYR A 132 -18.36 1.42 4.42
C TYR A 132 -19.12 1.90 3.18
N SER A 133 -18.51 2.75 2.33
CA SER A 133 -19.12 3.10 1.05
C SER A 133 -19.29 1.91 0.09
N GLY A 134 -18.61 0.79 0.36
CA GLY A 134 -18.70 -0.42 -0.48
C GLY A 134 -17.71 -0.42 -1.64
N MET A 135 -18.19 -0.44 -2.88
CA MET A 135 -17.38 -0.45 -4.09
C MET A 135 -17.42 0.90 -4.79
N GLN A 136 -16.26 1.44 -5.14
CA GLN A 136 -16.20 2.64 -5.98
C GLN A 136 -16.62 2.33 -7.42
N PRO A 137 -17.40 3.20 -8.09
CA PRO A 137 -17.75 3.06 -9.50
C PRO A 137 -16.53 3.20 -10.40
N PHE A 138 -15.55 3.99 -9.96
CA PHE A 138 -14.27 4.24 -10.62
C PHE A 138 -13.15 4.40 -9.59
N TYR A 139 -12.00 3.80 -9.85
CA TYR A 139 -10.75 4.10 -9.12
C TYR A 139 -9.53 3.78 -9.98
N THR A 140 -8.42 4.46 -9.70
CA THR A 140 -7.13 4.21 -10.36
C THR A 140 -6.18 3.47 -9.43
N LYS A 141 -5.55 2.42 -9.92
CA LYS A 141 -4.48 1.71 -9.20
C LYS A 141 -3.42 1.18 -10.18
N HIS A 142 -2.14 1.36 -9.88
CA HIS A 142 -0.99 0.93 -10.71
C HIS A 142 -1.06 1.44 -12.18
N GLY A 143 -1.62 2.63 -12.39
CA GLY A 143 -1.78 3.20 -13.73
C GLY A 143 -2.98 2.68 -14.53
N TYR A 144 -3.80 1.76 -13.98
CA TYR A 144 -5.03 1.26 -14.59
C TYR A 144 -6.27 1.86 -13.95
N HIS A 145 -7.32 2.06 -14.76
CA HIS A 145 -8.64 2.54 -14.38
C HIS A 145 -9.60 1.36 -14.23
N TYR A 146 -10.05 1.12 -13.01
CA TYR A 146 -11.04 0.07 -12.71
C TYR A 146 -12.42 0.68 -12.67
N ILE A 147 -13.30 0.26 -13.57
CA ILE A 147 -14.62 0.85 -13.77
C ILE A 147 -15.70 -0.22 -13.60
N LYS A 148 -16.80 0.15 -12.96
CA LYS A 148 -17.99 -0.70 -12.74
C LYS A 148 -19.23 -0.03 -13.32
N PRO A 149 -19.43 -0.09 -14.62
CA PRO A 149 -20.47 0.68 -15.30
C PRO A 149 -21.89 0.38 -14.82
N LEU A 150 -22.14 -0.87 -14.36
CA LEU A 150 -23.47 -1.32 -13.92
C LEU A 150 -23.73 -1.11 -12.42
N LEU A 151 -22.83 -0.44 -11.67
CA LEU A 151 -22.85 -0.41 -10.20
C LEU A 151 -24.18 0.13 -9.61
N TYR A 152 -24.90 0.96 -10.34
CA TYR A 152 -26.18 1.57 -9.88
C TYR A 152 -27.40 0.96 -10.56
N ILE A 153 -27.23 -0.16 -11.26
CA ILE A 153 -28.30 -0.90 -11.91
C ILE A 153 -28.60 -2.18 -11.11
N ASP A 154 -29.86 -2.44 -10.80
CA ASP A 154 -30.25 -3.63 -10.05
C ASP A 154 -30.27 -4.88 -10.93
N LYS A 155 -30.24 -6.04 -10.28
CA LYS A 155 -30.23 -7.35 -10.94
C LYS A 155 -31.46 -7.60 -11.82
N GLU A 156 -32.62 -7.11 -11.40
CA GLU A 156 -33.89 -7.31 -12.10
C GLU A 156 -33.88 -6.58 -13.45
N THR A 157 -33.35 -5.35 -13.47
CA THR A 157 -33.13 -4.57 -14.69
C THR A 157 -32.17 -5.28 -15.67
N LEU A 158 -31.09 -5.90 -15.17
CA LEU A 158 -30.16 -6.66 -16.01
C LEU A 158 -30.83 -7.91 -16.61
N LEU A 159 -31.63 -8.62 -15.83
CA LEU A 159 -32.38 -9.77 -16.32
C LEU A 159 -33.43 -9.36 -17.37
N ALA A 160 -34.10 -8.23 -17.17
CA ALA A 160 -35.07 -7.70 -18.15
C ALA A 160 -34.37 -7.34 -19.47
N TYR A 161 -33.20 -6.69 -19.42
CA TYR A 161 -32.38 -6.41 -20.61
C TYR A 161 -31.98 -7.69 -21.35
N ALA A 162 -31.47 -8.70 -20.60
CA ALA A 162 -31.05 -9.95 -21.20
C ALA A 162 -32.22 -10.67 -21.92
N LYS A 163 -33.41 -10.64 -21.33
CA LYS A 163 -34.63 -11.21 -21.92
C LYS A 163 -35.10 -10.43 -23.15
N GLU A 164 -35.12 -9.09 -23.11
CA GLU A 164 -35.54 -8.25 -24.21
C GLU A 164 -34.64 -8.42 -25.46
N ASN A 165 -33.37 -8.72 -25.27
CA ASN A 165 -32.38 -8.86 -26.35
C ASN A 165 -32.04 -10.33 -26.65
N ASP A 166 -32.79 -11.30 -26.16
CA ASP A 166 -32.53 -12.74 -26.33
C ASP A 166 -31.07 -13.11 -26.09
N LEU A 167 -30.46 -12.49 -25.06
CA LEU A 167 -29.04 -12.62 -24.79
C LEU A 167 -28.70 -13.97 -24.17
N PRO A 168 -27.83 -14.78 -24.75
CA PRO A 168 -27.44 -16.04 -24.18
C PRO A 168 -26.52 -15.83 -22.97
N PHE A 169 -26.78 -16.53 -21.87
CA PHE A 169 -25.96 -16.59 -20.67
C PHE A 169 -26.12 -17.93 -19.97
N LEU A 170 -25.15 -18.26 -19.09
CA LEU A 170 -25.18 -19.46 -18.27
C LEU A 170 -25.36 -19.11 -16.80
N GLU A 171 -26.17 -19.90 -16.10
CA GLU A 171 -26.33 -19.73 -14.65
C GLU A 171 -25.29 -20.56 -13.88
N ASP A 172 -24.67 -19.92 -12.89
CA ASP A 172 -23.69 -20.57 -12.06
C ASP A 172 -24.36 -21.31 -10.90
N GLY A 173 -24.40 -22.65 -10.95
CA GLY A 173 -24.96 -23.51 -9.90
C GLY A 173 -24.30 -23.36 -8.52
N SER A 174 -23.09 -22.81 -8.43
CA SER A 174 -22.43 -22.54 -7.14
C SER A 174 -23.03 -21.36 -6.38
N ASN A 175 -23.82 -20.53 -7.03
CA ASN A 175 -24.54 -19.42 -6.41
C ASN A 175 -25.61 -19.86 -5.41
N PHE A 176 -26.05 -21.11 -5.45
CA PHE A 176 -27.13 -21.61 -4.59
C PHE A 176 -26.68 -22.12 -3.21
N LYS A 177 -25.38 -22.15 -2.92
CA LYS A 177 -24.84 -22.65 -1.65
C LYS A 177 -24.63 -21.52 -0.64
N ASP A 178 -25.08 -21.70 0.60
CA ASP A 178 -24.94 -20.73 1.70
C ASP A 178 -23.63 -20.82 2.48
N ASP A 179 -22.62 -21.49 1.92
CA ASP A 179 -21.34 -21.71 2.57
C ASP A 179 -20.62 -20.40 2.94
N TYR A 180 -20.85 -19.35 2.16
CA TYR A 180 -20.18 -18.05 2.32
C TYR A 180 -21.15 -16.97 2.83
N LEU A 181 -20.62 -16.06 3.66
CA LEU A 181 -21.39 -14.91 4.17
C LEU A 181 -22.05 -14.11 3.03
N ARG A 182 -21.38 -13.94 1.91
CA ARG A 182 -21.90 -13.21 0.75
C ARG A 182 -23.16 -13.88 0.19
N ASN A 183 -23.15 -15.19 0.06
CA ASN A 183 -24.31 -15.93 -0.42
C ASN A 183 -25.48 -15.85 0.56
N ARG A 184 -25.20 -15.95 1.88
CA ARG A 184 -26.24 -15.75 2.90
C ARG A 184 -26.86 -14.35 2.86
N MET A 185 -26.06 -13.29 2.65
CA MET A 185 -26.58 -11.94 2.45
C MET A 185 -27.47 -11.86 1.20
N ARG A 186 -27.04 -12.47 0.10
CA ARG A 186 -27.78 -12.51 -1.18
C ARG A 186 -29.10 -13.25 -1.08
N HIS A 187 -29.13 -14.40 -0.41
CA HIS A 187 -30.31 -15.26 -0.39
C HIS A 187 -31.33 -14.91 0.72
N HIS A 188 -30.83 -14.42 1.86
CA HIS A 188 -31.69 -14.28 3.04
C HIS A 188 -31.87 -12.82 3.49
N VAL A 189 -30.88 -11.99 3.39
CA VAL A 189 -30.94 -10.63 3.94
C VAL A 189 -31.43 -9.62 2.91
N ILE A 190 -30.80 -9.55 1.75
CA ILE A 190 -31.17 -8.58 0.71
C ILE A 190 -32.60 -8.77 0.20
N PRO A 191 -33.08 -9.98 -0.09
CA PRO A 191 -34.48 -10.16 -0.52
C PRO A 191 -35.52 -9.74 0.54
N ALA A 192 -35.19 -9.89 1.82
CA ALA A 192 -36.04 -9.39 2.90
C ALA A 192 -36.07 -7.86 2.94
N LEU A 193 -34.91 -7.23 2.84
CA LEU A 193 -34.80 -5.76 2.83
C LEU A 193 -35.42 -5.12 1.57
N LYS A 194 -35.35 -5.78 0.41
CA LYS A 194 -35.98 -5.31 -0.83
C LYS A 194 -37.52 -5.26 -0.75
N LYS A 195 -38.14 -6.03 0.16
CA LYS A 195 -39.59 -5.96 0.41
C LYS A 195 -39.99 -4.70 1.18
N GLU A 196 -39.02 -4.07 1.84
CA GLU A 196 -39.24 -2.87 2.62
C GLU A 196 -38.74 -1.67 1.78
N ASN A 197 -39.56 -0.64 1.67
CA ASN A 197 -39.29 0.69 1.10
C ASN A 197 -37.98 0.85 0.29
N ASP A 198 -38.01 1.01 -0.99
CA ASP A 198 -36.90 1.49 -1.87
C ASP A 198 -35.44 1.20 -1.37
N PHE A 199 -35.23 0.03 -0.73
CA PHE A 199 -33.96 -0.30 -0.07
C PHE A 199 -32.72 -0.04 -0.96
N LEU A 200 -32.76 -0.48 -2.21
CA LEU A 200 -31.62 -0.30 -3.13
C LEU A 200 -31.36 1.18 -3.44
N LYS A 201 -32.38 2.00 -3.51
CA LYS A 201 -32.24 3.45 -3.69
C LYS A 201 -31.58 4.09 -2.47
N HIS A 202 -31.92 3.65 -1.27
CA HIS A 202 -31.25 4.10 -0.05
C HIS A 202 -29.81 3.61 0.04
N ILE A 203 -29.49 2.44 -0.51
CA ILE A 203 -28.09 1.99 -0.64
C ILE A 203 -27.27 2.93 -1.54
N ILE A 204 -27.82 3.39 -2.66
CA ILE A 204 -27.13 4.38 -3.53
C ILE A 204 -26.90 5.68 -2.75
N THR A 205 -27.92 6.18 -2.05
CA THR A 205 -27.83 7.41 -1.25
C THR A 205 -26.75 7.28 -0.16
N PHE A 206 -26.76 6.20 0.61
CA PHE A 206 -25.76 5.92 1.63
C PHE A 206 -24.35 5.83 1.03
N HIS A 207 -24.19 5.07 -0.06
CA HIS A 207 -22.94 4.93 -0.79
C HIS A 207 -22.37 6.28 -1.22
N THR A 208 -23.18 7.11 -1.87
CA THR A 208 -22.76 8.42 -2.37
C THR A 208 -22.35 9.34 -1.22
N GLN A 209 -23.16 9.43 -0.16
CA GLN A 209 -22.82 10.22 1.01
C GLN A 209 -21.50 9.80 1.67
N MET A 210 -21.25 8.49 1.78
CA MET A 210 -19.99 7.98 2.34
C MET A 210 -18.79 8.28 1.45
N LEU A 211 -18.95 8.20 0.12
CA LEU A 211 -17.91 8.58 -0.83
C LEU A 211 -17.60 10.08 -0.77
N ASP A 212 -18.62 10.93 -0.75
CA ASP A 212 -18.46 12.39 -0.72
C ASP A 212 -17.74 12.81 0.58
N ALA A 213 -18.16 12.25 1.72
CA ALA A 213 -17.50 12.49 3.00
C ALA A 213 -16.03 12.01 2.98
N HIS A 214 -15.77 10.82 2.41
CA HIS A 214 -14.42 10.33 2.26
C HIS A 214 -13.57 11.23 1.35
N HIS A 215 -14.09 11.66 0.21
CA HIS A 215 -13.36 12.52 -0.73
C HIS A 215 -12.98 13.85 -0.09
N LEU A 216 -13.88 14.45 0.70
CA LEU A 216 -13.58 15.68 1.45
C LEU A 216 -12.44 15.47 2.45
N ILE A 217 -12.53 14.41 3.29
CA ILE A 217 -11.50 14.08 4.27
C ILE A 217 -10.17 13.75 3.58
N ARG A 218 -10.19 12.96 2.51
CA ARG A 218 -9.00 12.57 1.75
C ARG A 218 -8.30 13.78 1.12
N LYS A 219 -9.05 14.76 0.63
CA LYS A 219 -8.50 15.99 0.08
C LYS A 219 -7.67 16.74 1.13
N GLU A 220 -8.19 16.88 2.35
CA GLU A 220 -7.47 17.52 3.46
C GLU A 220 -6.25 16.70 3.91
N SER A 221 -6.38 15.36 3.94
CA SER A 221 -5.27 14.45 4.26
C SER A 221 -4.14 14.55 3.23
N LEU A 222 -4.48 14.63 1.94
CA LEU A 222 -3.51 14.80 0.86
C LEU A 222 -2.81 16.15 0.94
N LEU A 223 -3.55 17.24 1.21
CA LEU A 223 -2.97 18.57 1.39
C LEU A 223 -1.96 18.56 2.54
N PHE A 224 -2.32 17.95 3.68
CA PHE A 224 -1.42 17.81 4.82
C PHE A 224 -0.15 17.04 4.44
N LEU A 225 -0.28 15.84 3.86
CA LEU A 225 0.86 15.00 3.51
C LEU A 225 1.76 15.61 2.43
N THR A 226 1.19 16.32 1.46
CA THR A 226 1.97 17.05 0.45
C THR A 226 2.77 18.18 1.10
N THR A 227 2.16 18.93 2.03
CA THR A 227 2.82 20.01 2.75
C THR A 227 4.01 19.51 3.57
N TYR A 228 3.91 18.33 4.17
CA TYR A 228 4.95 17.74 5.02
C TYR A 228 5.72 16.58 4.36
N HIS A 229 5.83 16.56 3.03
CA HIS A 229 6.64 15.61 2.26
C HIS A 229 6.36 14.13 2.60
N HIS A 230 5.07 13.77 2.71
CA HIS A 230 4.60 12.43 3.08
C HIS A 230 5.03 11.96 4.48
N GLN A 231 5.39 12.89 5.35
CA GLN A 231 5.65 12.65 6.78
C GLN A 231 4.53 13.28 7.63
N ILE A 232 4.42 12.85 8.87
CA ILE A 232 3.49 13.40 9.84
C ILE A 232 4.25 14.38 10.75
N ASP A 233 4.12 15.69 10.54
CA ASP A 233 4.48 16.68 11.54
C ASP A 233 3.49 16.60 12.71
N LEU A 234 3.94 16.20 13.89
CA LEU A 234 3.07 15.94 15.04
C LEU A 234 2.41 17.19 15.61
N MET A 235 3.03 18.37 15.46
CA MET A 235 2.43 19.61 15.93
C MET A 235 1.25 20.03 15.05
N ALA A 236 1.41 19.93 13.75
CA ALA A 236 0.35 20.21 12.80
C ALA A 236 -0.72 19.09 12.82
N TYR A 237 -0.32 17.83 12.87
CA TYR A 237 -1.22 16.67 12.92
C TYR A 237 -2.21 16.73 14.10
N LYS A 238 -1.75 17.12 15.29
CA LYS A 238 -2.60 17.25 16.48
C LYS A 238 -3.67 18.33 16.37
N LYS A 239 -3.52 19.26 15.44
CA LYS A 239 -4.49 20.33 15.18
C LYS A 239 -5.58 19.94 14.18
N LEU A 240 -5.37 18.83 13.46
CA LEU A 240 -6.35 18.32 12.51
C LEU A 240 -7.55 17.69 13.23
N ASP A 241 -8.69 17.68 12.57
CA ASP A 241 -9.84 16.89 13.02
C ASP A 241 -9.52 15.41 13.04
N LYS A 242 -10.10 14.68 13.99
CA LYS A 242 -9.85 13.24 14.19
C LYS A 242 -10.07 12.41 12.92
N ALA A 243 -11.05 12.77 12.11
CA ALA A 243 -11.34 12.09 10.86
C ALA A 243 -10.17 12.21 9.88
N ILE A 244 -9.58 13.42 9.75
CA ILE A 244 -8.42 13.68 8.90
C ILE A 244 -7.19 12.98 9.46
N GLN A 245 -6.96 13.04 10.78
CA GLN A 245 -5.85 12.33 11.44
C GLN A 245 -5.88 10.84 11.12
N THR A 246 -7.07 10.22 11.19
CA THR A 246 -7.24 8.80 10.87
C THR A 246 -6.97 8.51 9.41
N ASP A 247 -7.47 9.35 8.49
CA ASP A 247 -7.28 9.15 7.05
C ASP A 247 -5.83 9.39 6.60
N VAL A 248 -5.10 10.31 7.22
CA VAL A 248 -3.65 10.49 7.01
C VAL A 248 -2.90 9.17 7.26
N LEU A 249 -3.20 8.48 8.36
CA LEU A 249 -2.60 7.18 8.65
C LEU A 249 -3.03 6.12 7.63
N LEU A 250 -4.32 6.04 7.31
CA LEU A 250 -4.84 5.10 6.32
C LEU A 250 -4.19 5.30 4.95
N TYR A 251 -4.02 6.55 4.53
CA TYR A 251 -3.39 6.86 3.24
C TYR A 251 -1.89 6.53 3.22
N LEU A 252 -1.16 6.76 4.30
CA LEU A 252 0.23 6.31 4.41
C LEU A 252 0.36 4.79 4.31
N PHE A 253 -0.58 4.03 4.88
CA PHE A 253 -0.64 2.58 4.70
C PHE A 253 -0.93 2.20 3.25
N GLU A 254 -1.88 2.88 2.61
CA GLU A 254 -2.25 2.67 1.20
C GLU A 254 -1.07 2.92 0.24
N LEU A 255 -0.30 3.99 0.45
CA LEU A 255 0.90 4.33 -0.34
C LEU A 255 1.98 3.23 -0.30
N ASN A 256 2.03 2.46 0.79
CA ASN A 256 3.00 1.38 0.98
C ASN A 256 2.40 -0.02 0.74
N ASP A 257 1.21 -0.11 0.13
CA ASP A 257 0.47 -1.37 -0.09
C ASP A 257 0.29 -2.21 1.19
N ILE A 258 0.18 -1.55 2.34
CA ILE A 258 -0.05 -2.19 3.64
C ILE A 258 -1.56 -2.23 3.91
N LEU A 259 -2.11 -3.43 4.09
CA LEU A 259 -3.51 -3.57 4.47
C LEU A 259 -3.72 -3.06 5.90
N PRO A 260 -4.59 -2.05 6.10
CA PRO A 260 -4.82 -1.48 7.41
C PRO A 260 -5.57 -2.47 8.33
N ASN A 261 -5.13 -2.53 9.60
CA ASN A 261 -5.90 -3.08 10.70
C ASN A 261 -6.43 -1.93 11.54
N PHE A 262 -7.73 -1.90 11.80
CA PHE A 262 -8.36 -0.78 12.51
C PHE A 262 -7.84 -0.61 13.96
N GLU A 263 -7.57 -1.71 14.66
CA GLU A 263 -7.00 -1.69 16.01
C GLU A 263 -5.59 -1.08 15.99
N LEU A 264 -4.76 -1.47 15.02
CA LEU A 264 -3.42 -0.94 14.84
C LEU A 264 -3.45 0.56 14.51
N ILE A 265 -4.31 1.00 13.58
CA ILE A 265 -4.50 2.42 13.24
C ILE A 265 -4.92 3.22 14.48
N SER A 266 -5.87 2.72 15.26
CA SER A 266 -6.33 3.37 16.50
C SER A 266 -5.20 3.48 17.53
N SER A 267 -4.44 2.42 17.73
CA SER A 267 -3.28 2.36 18.63
C SER A 267 -2.18 3.36 18.21
N ILE A 268 -1.84 3.41 16.92
CA ILE A 268 -0.89 4.38 16.37
C ILE A 268 -1.40 5.81 16.58
N HIS A 269 -2.65 6.09 16.20
CA HIS A 269 -3.26 7.40 16.38
C HIS A 269 -3.18 7.86 17.85
N GLN A 270 -3.61 7.03 18.78
CA GLN A 270 -3.54 7.34 20.21
C GLN A 270 -2.11 7.62 20.66
N ALA A 271 -1.15 6.83 20.22
CA ALA A 271 0.25 7.01 20.58
C ALA A 271 0.86 8.30 20.00
N LEU A 272 0.50 8.69 18.76
CA LEU A 272 0.97 9.94 18.15
C LEU A 272 0.39 11.17 18.83
N VAL A 273 -0.88 11.11 19.28
CA VAL A 273 -1.57 12.24 19.89
C VAL A 273 -1.22 12.39 21.38
N GLN A 274 -1.20 11.30 22.14
CA GLN A 274 -1.13 11.33 23.61
C GLN A 274 0.24 11.01 24.20
N ASN A 275 1.07 10.21 23.49
CA ASN A 275 2.31 9.70 24.07
C ASN A 275 3.44 10.72 23.97
N GLN A 276 4.05 11.04 25.12
CA GLN A 276 5.18 11.99 25.23
C GLN A 276 6.54 11.37 24.90
N LYS A 277 6.64 10.03 24.76
CA LYS A 277 7.93 9.39 24.42
C LYS A 277 8.45 9.94 23.08
N PRO A 278 9.73 10.35 23.01
CA PRO A 278 10.30 10.95 21.82
C PRO A 278 10.36 9.96 20.64
N ASN A 279 10.58 8.68 20.92
CA ASN A 279 10.71 7.64 19.89
C ASN A 279 9.72 6.51 20.14
N LEU A 280 8.98 6.10 19.11
CA LEU A 280 8.06 4.96 19.11
C LEU A 280 8.19 4.23 17.78
N PHE A 281 8.01 2.90 17.82
CA PHE A 281 8.07 2.01 16.68
C PHE A 281 6.84 1.14 16.65
N PHE A 282 6.22 1.01 15.48
CA PHE A 282 5.09 0.11 15.24
C PHE A 282 5.43 -0.78 14.06
N ASP A 283 5.61 -2.06 14.32
CA ASP A 283 5.85 -3.04 13.28
C ASP A 283 4.61 -3.18 12.40
N LEU A 284 4.81 -3.07 11.08
CA LEU A 284 3.79 -3.18 10.06
C LEU A 284 4.04 -4.45 9.23
N LYS A 285 3.11 -4.80 8.37
CA LYS A 285 3.29 -5.92 7.42
C LYS A 285 4.32 -5.58 6.34
N ASN A 286 4.85 -6.60 5.67
CA ASN A 286 5.78 -6.49 4.54
C ASN A 286 7.09 -5.76 4.90
N ASP A 287 7.61 -5.99 6.12
CA ASP A 287 8.84 -5.40 6.64
C ASP A 287 8.83 -3.86 6.74
N PHE A 288 7.65 -3.25 6.78
CA PHE A 288 7.52 -1.84 7.07
C PHE A 288 7.45 -1.58 8.58
N VAL A 289 7.86 -0.38 8.98
CA VAL A 289 7.74 0.12 10.34
C VAL A 289 7.28 1.56 10.32
N LEU A 290 6.30 1.92 11.14
CA LEU A 290 5.97 3.32 11.39
C LEU A 290 6.83 3.79 12.57
N ILE A 291 7.55 4.87 12.34
CA ILE A 291 8.52 5.44 13.28
C ILE A 291 8.02 6.81 13.68
N LYS A 292 7.89 7.03 14.99
CA LYS A 292 7.85 8.37 15.58
C LYS A 292 9.23 8.74 16.04
N ASN A 293 9.73 9.87 15.57
CA ASN A 293 11.03 10.41 15.94
C ASN A 293 10.86 11.89 16.32
N TYR A 294 10.85 12.18 17.62
CA TYR A 294 10.57 13.49 18.22
C TYR A 294 9.25 14.09 17.70
N GLN A 295 9.31 15.04 16.76
CA GLN A 295 8.15 15.79 16.24
C GLN A 295 7.66 15.26 14.88
N VAL A 296 8.25 14.22 14.35
CA VAL A 296 7.90 13.67 13.04
C VAL A 296 7.58 12.19 13.14
N ALA A 297 6.59 11.72 12.38
CA ALA A 297 6.37 10.29 12.19
C ALA A 297 6.26 9.96 10.69
N PHE A 298 6.75 8.79 10.31
CA PHE A 298 6.78 8.33 8.91
C PHE A 298 6.81 6.80 8.85
N ILE A 299 6.51 6.25 7.67
CA ILE A 299 6.63 4.81 7.39
C ILE A 299 7.91 4.60 6.57
N GLU A 300 8.68 3.60 6.97
CA GLU A 300 9.90 3.19 6.29
C GLU A 300 9.96 1.66 6.18
N LYS A 301 10.56 1.16 5.12
CA LYS A 301 10.85 -0.28 5.02
C LYS A 301 12.04 -0.61 5.88
N ARG A 302 11.92 -1.65 6.71
CA ARG A 302 13.04 -2.12 7.55
C ARG A 302 14.17 -2.55 6.62
N LYS A 303 15.34 -1.88 6.72
CA LYS A 303 16.53 -2.32 6.01
C LYS A 303 16.91 -3.70 6.55
N SER A 304 17.14 -4.66 5.66
CA SER A 304 17.72 -5.94 6.06
C SER A 304 19.11 -5.66 6.67
N LEU A 305 19.34 -6.09 7.90
CA LEU A 305 20.61 -5.95 8.62
C LEU A 305 21.79 -6.72 7.97
N HIS A 306 21.63 -7.23 6.75
CA HIS A 306 22.57 -8.12 6.06
C HIS A 306 22.95 -7.67 4.64
N GLU A 307 22.89 -6.41 4.32
CA GLU A 307 23.75 -5.95 3.22
C GLU A 307 25.17 -5.86 3.80
N ASN A 308 26.12 -6.58 3.19
CA ASN A 308 27.54 -6.60 3.54
C ASN A 308 28.08 -5.17 3.53
N LEU A 309 27.90 -4.46 4.65
CA LEU A 309 28.51 -3.15 4.82
C LEU A 309 30.03 -3.38 4.90
N VAL A 310 30.71 -3.04 3.83
CA VAL A 310 32.18 -2.96 3.84
C VAL A 310 32.54 -1.90 4.86
N LEU A 311 33.24 -2.32 5.93
CA LEU A 311 33.70 -1.40 6.95
C LEU A 311 34.65 -0.38 6.32
N PRO A 312 34.43 0.93 6.51
CA PRO A 312 35.35 1.94 5.99
C PRO A 312 36.72 1.76 6.64
N GLN A 313 37.75 2.07 5.90
CA GLN A 313 39.11 2.01 6.41
C GLN A 313 39.49 3.37 7.04
N VAL A 314 40.16 3.31 8.20
CA VAL A 314 40.77 4.49 8.78
C VAL A 314 42.08 4.78 8.09
N ILE A 315 42.20 5.96 7.48
CA ILE A 315 43.45 6.49 6.97
C ILE A 315 44.08 7.36 8.06
N VAL A 316 45.30 7.05 8.44
CA VAL A 316 46.08 7.76 9.45
C VAL A 316 47.36 8.33 8.85
N SER A 317 47.65 9.61 9.02
CA SER A 317 48.89 10.22 8.58
C SER A 317 49.27 11.41 9.46
N ASP A 318 50.59 11.63 9.64
CA ASP A 318 51.15 12.84 10.22
C ASP A 318 51.30 13.95 9.17
N ASN A 319 51.17 13.61 7.89
CA ASN A 319 51.30 14.53 6.77
C ASN A 319 49.92 14.90 6.21
N LEU A 320 49.56 16.18 6.34
CA LEU A 320 48.29 16.73 5.86
C LEU A 320 48.07 16.57 4.34
N LYS A 321 49.14 16.50 3.54
CA LYS A 321 49.08 16.41 2.07
C LYS A 321 48.51 15.08 1.57
N VAL A 322 48.37 14.09 2.45
CA VAL A 322 47.77 12.78 2.14
C VAL A 322 46.23 12.89 1.97
N PHE A 323 45.60 13.89 2.58
CA PHE A 323 44.16 14.08 2.60
C PHE A 323 43.76 15.19 1.61
N LYS A 324 42.75 14.90 0.77
CA LYS A 324 42.17 15.87 -0.17
C LYS A 324 41.02 16.65 0.45
N GLU A 325 40.14 16.00 1.16
CA GLU A 325 38.93 16.52 1.82
C GLU A 325 38.58 15.63 3.00
N ASP A 326 37.73 16.08 3.93
CA ASP A 326 37.15 15.33 5.06
C ASP A 326 38.12 14.60 6.00
N TYR A 327 39.02 15.38 6.62
CA TYR A 327 39.88 14.86 7.67
C TYR A 327 39.57 15.52 9.02
N VAL A 328 40.00 14.86 10.09
CA VAL A 328 40.02 15.42 11.46
C VAL A 328 41.44 15.44 11.99
N GLU A 329 41.79 16.51 12.66
CA GLU A 329 43.06 16.67 13.36
C GLU A 329 42.93 16.18 14.79
N ILE A 330 43.84 15.32 15.23
CA ILE A 330 43.88 14.80 16.59
C ILE A 330 45.25 15.10 17.21
N CYS A 331 45.20 15.73 18.41
CA CYS A 331 46.38 15.89 19.22
C CYS A 331 46.37 14.82 20.32
N TYR A 332 47.52 14.20 20.60
CA TYR A 332 47.60 13.12 21.59
C TYR A 332 48.97 13.07 22.30
N ASN A 333 49.02 12.54 23.50
CA ASN A 333 50.28 12.20 24.22
C ASN A 333 50.62 10.74 24.02
N LYS A 334 49.61 9.87 24.10
CA LYS A 334 49.69 8.44 23.84
C LYS A 334 48.45 8.00 23.07
N LEU A 335 48.66 7.23 22.01
CA LEU A 335 47.59 6.61 21.22
C LEU A 335 47.96 5.16 20.97
N ASP A 336 47.07 4.25 21.28
CA ASP A 336 47.31 2.83 21.18
C ASP A 336 46.81 2.28 19.84
N TYR A 337 47.76 1.83 19.00
CA TYR A 337 47.49 1.29 17.67
C TYR A 337 47.22 -0.24 17.67
N PRO A 338 46.52 -0.81 16.67
CA PRO A 338 45.95 -0.14 15.52
C PRO A 338 44.66 0.61 15.84
N LEU A 339 44.36 1.65 15.03
CA LEU A 339 43.04 2.25 14.98
C LEU A 339 42.11 1.39 14.09
N SER A 340 40.89 1.20 14.52
CA SER A 340 39.89 0.43 13.78
C SER A 340 38.55 1.13 13.74
N VAL A 341 37.68 0.71 12.81
CA VAL A 341 36.31 1.22 12.70
C VAL A 341 35.33 0.14 13.14
N ARG A 342 34.34 0.54 13.91
CA ARG A 342 33.22 -0.32 14.29
C ARG A 342 31.93 0.45 14.51
N HIS A 343 30.83 -0.24 14.56
CA HIS A 343 29.58 0.32 15.10
C HIS A 343 29.59 0.40 16.61
N ARG A 344 28.62 1.12 17.17
CA ARG A 344 28.45 1.25 18.62
C ARG A 344 28.17 -0.10 19.27
N LYS A 345 28.61 -0.22 20.53
CA LYS A 345 28.29 -1.34 21.44
C LYS A 345 27.56 -0.82 22.66
N ASP A 346 26.82 -1.70 23.35
CA ASP A 346 26.24 -1.36 24.64
C ASP A 346 27.36 -1.15 25.65
N GLY A 347 27.26 -0.05 26.42
CA GLY A 347 28.30 0.32 27.41
C GLY A 347 29.37 1.28 26.89
N ASP A 348 29.37 1.66 25.59
CA ASP A 348 30.31 2.65 25.04
C ASP A 348 30.33 3.97 25.83
N ILE A 349 31.54 4.47 26.12
CA ILE A 349 31.77 5.67 26.92
C ILE A 349 32.61 6.66 26.10
N LEU A 350 32.22 7.92 26.15
CA LEU A 350 32.98 9.08 25.63
C LEU A 350 33.74 9.77 26.75
N ASN A 351 34.96 10.20 26.44
CA ASN A 351 35.81 10.96 27.36
C ASN A 351 35.81 12.44 27.02
N PHE A 352 35.52 13.28 27.99
CA PHE A 352 35.53 14.74 27.89
C PHE A 352 36.46 15.37 28.93
N PRO A 353 36.95 16.60 28.76
CA PRO A 353 37.76 17.28 29.76
C PRO A 353 37.08 17.40 31.14
N PHE A 354 35.76 17.40 31.16
CA PHE A 354 34.95 17.50 32.36
C PHE A 354 34.46 16.15 32.93
N GLY A 355 34.88 15.02 32.33
CA GLY A 355 34.50 13.68 32.80
C GLY A 355 34.06 12.70 31.70
N ARG A 356 33.40 11.64 32.09
CA ARG A 356 32.94 10.57 31.17
C ARG A 356 31.44 10.61 31.00
N LYS A 357 30.97 10.28 29.79
CA LYS A 357 29.55 10.19 29.45
C LYS A 357 29.26 8.94 28.62
N LYS A 358 28.18 8.23 28.92
CA LYS A 358 27.75 7.11 28.05
C LYS A 358 27.39 7.60 26.66
N LEU A 359 27.86 6.90 25.65
CA LEU A 359 27.55 7.24 24.24
C LEU A 359 26.04 7.32 24.00
N LYS A 360 25.26 6.42 24.57
CA LYS A 360 23.79 6.43 24.51
C LYS A 360 23.20 7.78 24.95
N ASP A 361 23.65 8.29 26.10
CA ASP A 361 23.12 9.55 26.65
C ASP A 361 23.59 10.76 25.84
N PHE A 362 24.82 10.73 25.35
CA PHE A 362 25.34 11.76 24.42
C PHE A 362 24.53 11.85 23.15
N LEU A 363 24.19 10.69 22.52
CA LEU A 363 23.40 10.65 21.29
C LEU A 363 21.96 11.11 21.51
N ILE A 364 21.39 10.88 22.71
CA ILE A 364 20.09 11.42 23.11
C ILE A 364 20.14 12.95 23.19
N ASP A 365 21.13 13.51 23.87
CA ASP A 365 21.28 14.96 24.05
C ASP A 365 21.52 15.67 22.71
N LYS A 366 22.27 15.04 21.81
CA LYS A 366 22.50 15.52 20.43
C LYS A 366 21.28 15.28 19.52
N LYS A 367 20.19 14.69 20.03
CA LYS A 367 18.97 14.37 19.27
C LYS A 367 19.23 13.52 18.03
N VAL A 368 20.27 12.66 18.07
CA VAL A 368 20.55 11.74 16.97
C VAL A 368 19.41 10.72 16.87
N PRO A 369 18.75 10.57 15.70
CA PRO A 369 17.70 9.59 15.49
C PRO A 369 18.16 8.17 15.84
N LEU A 370 17.29 7.37 16.49
CA LEU A 370 17.66 6.05 16.98
C LEU A 370 18.21 5.14 15.86
N GLN A 371 17.61 5.15 14.69
CA GLN A 371 18.04 4.40 13.52
C GLN A 371 19.45 4.76 13.06
N LYS A 372 19.77 6.07 13.04
CA LYS A 372 21.12 6.55 12.67
C LYS A 372 22.17 6.24 13.70
N ARG A 373 21.78 5.87 14.95
CA ARG A 373 22.75 5.55 16.01
C ARG A 373 23.46 4.23 15.78
N ASP A 374 22.77 3.24 15.22
CA ASP A 374 23.32 1.93 14.93
C ASP A 374 24.24 1.94 13.70
N ASP A 375 24.00 2.88 12.78
CA ASP A 375 24.77 3.06 11.56
C ASP A 375 26.00 3.97 11.75
N LEU A 376 26.22 4.54 12.97
CA LEU A 376 27.37 5.41 13.21
C LEU A 376 28.70 4.65 13.16
N TRP A 377 29.65 5.18 12.44
CA TRP A 377 31.02 4.73 12.47
C TRP A 377 31.76 5.34 13.65
N LEU A 378 32.38 4.49 14.46
CA LEU A 378 33.23 4.87 15.58
C LEU A 378 34.67 4.48 15.27
N VAL A 379 35.58 5.41 15.27
CA VAL A 379 37.01 5.14 15.26
C VAL A 379 37.47 4.90 16.68
N VAL A 380 38.06 3.72 16.90
CA VAL A 380 38.53 3.26 18.23
C VAL A 380 40.00 2.87 18.16
N ASP A 381 40.70 2.96 19.31
CA ASP A 381 42.06 2.45 19.48
C ASP A 381 42.06 0.94 19.82
N SER A 382 43.25 0.36 20.01
CA SER A 382 43.42 -1.05 20.35
C SER A 382 42.83 -1.45 21.71
N ASN A 383 42.53 -0.48 22.59
CA ASN A 383 41.86 -0.69 23.89
C ASN A 383 40.33 -0.45 23.79
N ASP A 384 39.75 -0.37 22.58
CA ASP A 384 38.33 -0.09 22.32
C ASP A 384 37.87 1.30 22.81
N GLN A 385 38.82 2.23 23.08
CA GLN A 385 38.51 3.61 23.47
C GLN A 385 38.08 4.40 22.23
N ILE A 386 36.95 5.10 22.32
CA ILE A 386 36.42 5.90 21.19
C ILE A 386 37.27 7.15 21.04
N ILE A 387 37.88 7.31 19.87
CA ILE A 387 38.73 8.43 19.44
C ILE A 387 37.92 9.49 18.70
N TRP A 388 37.11 9.04 17.73
CA TRP A 388 36.36 9.93 16.86
C TRP A 388 35.06 9.30 16.40
N ILE A 389 34.01 10.11 16.31
CA ILE A 389 32.75 9.81 15.63
C ILE A 389 32.52 10.94 14.63
N PRO A 390 32.52 10.70 13.30
CA PRO A 390 32.39 11.74 12.30
C PRO A 390 31.20 12.67 12.58
N ASN A 391 31.46 13.98 12.48
CA ASN A 391 30.47 15.05 12.69
C ASN A 391 29.84 15.13 14.10
N LEU A 392 30.20 14.24 15.04
CA LEU A 392 29.55 14.18 16.36
C LEU A 392 30.47 14.34 17.54
N TYR A 393 31.62 13.67 17.55
CA TYR A 393 32.48 13.62 18.71
C TYR A 393 33.95 13.48 18.32
N LEU A 394 34.80 14.21 19.00
CA LEU A 394 36.26 14.06 18.96
C LEU A 394 36.77 13.99 20.39
N ASN A 395 37.62 13.01 20.67
CA ASN A 395 38.24 12.82 22.00
C ASN A 395 39.33 13.89 22.22
N GLN A 396 39.02 14.87 23.07
CA GLN A 396 39.93 16.00 23.37
C GLN A 396 40.85 15.70 24.54
N VAL A 397 40.77 14.51 25.20
CA VAL A 397 41.52 14.19 26.39
C VAL A 397 42.78 13.37 26.08
N LEU A 398 43.06 13.10 24.82
CA LEU A 398 44.20 12.28 24.39
C LEU A 398 45.56 12.96 24.63
N GLY A 399 45.60 14.30 24.74
CA GLY A 399 46.79 15.07 24.98
C GLY A 399 47.14 16.11 23.91
N THR A 400 48.35 16.66 23.93
CA THR A 400 48.75 17.79 23.09
C THR A 400 50.15 17.68 22.46
N LYS A 401 50.93 16.62 22.77
CA LYS A 401 52.35 16.52 22.37
C LYS A 401 52.58 16.18 20.91
N ASN A 402 51.76 15.27 20.39
CA ASN A 402 51.85 14.76 19.02
C ASN A 402 50.58 15.10 18.25
N LYS A 403 50.67 15.08 16.90
CA LYS A 403 49.56 15.43 16.02
C LYS A 403 49.47 14.44 14.89
N ILE A 404 48.24 13.99 14.59
CA ILE A 404 47.90 13.17 13.42
C ILE A 404 46.61 13.67 12.78
N TYR A 405 46.39 13.23 11.54
CA TYR A 405 45.18 13.45 10.80
C TYR A 405 44.52 12.11 10.50
N LEU A 406 43.19 12.05 10.66
CA LEU A 406 42.39 10.87 10.37
C LEU A 406 41.33 11.19 9.32
N SER A 407 41.07 10.25 8.43
CA SER A 407 39.90 10.23 7.54
C SER A 407 39.32 8.84 7.46
N LEU A 408 38.05 8.74 7.12
CA LEU A 408 37.40 7.49 6.76
C LEU A 408 37.32 7.42 5.25
N TRP A 409 37.81 6.32 4.68
CA TRP A 409 37.69 6.03 3.27
C TRP A 409 36.66 4.94 3.05
N GLU A 410 35.60 5.28 2.31
CA GLU A 410 34.60 4.32 1.84
C GLU A 410 34.91 3.99 0.39
N ASP A 411 35.00 2.70 0.03
CA ASP A 411 35.24 2.29 -1.35
C ASP A 411 34.03 2.68 -2.22
N PRO A 412 34.18 3.59 -3.20
CA PRO A 412 33.07 4.02 -4.05
C PRO A 412 32.52 2.92 -4.97
N HIS A 413 33.20 1.77 -5.07
CA HIS A 413 32.82 0.62 -5.90
C HIS A 413 32.23 -0.55 -5.11
N ALA A 414 32.01 -0.38 -3.79
CA ALA A 414 31.46 -1.41 -2.91
C ALA A 414 29.91 -1.33 -2.76
N GLN A 415 29.20 -0.84 -3.79
CA GLN A 415 27.73 -0.84 -3.87
C GLN A 415 27.21 -1.99 -4.71
#